data_de1cc862e1c2b14f183759305621118a
#
_entry.id   de1cc862e1c2b14f183759305621118a
#
_cell.length_a   1.000
_cell.length_b   1.000
_cell.length_c   1.000
_cell.angle_alpha   90.00
_cell.angle_beta   90.00
_cell.angle_gamma   90.00
#
_symmetry.space_group_name_H-M   'P 1'
#
loop_
_entity.id
_entity.type
_entity.pdbx_description
1 polymer ?
#
loop_
_entity_poly.entity_id
_entity_poly.type
_entity_poly.pdbx_seq_one_letter_code
_entity_poly.pdbx_strand_id
1 'polypeptide(L)'
;MDICFTLISIFSFFLIYINRISAGILLSQAVLLVFPVVFCLFFDVATPDRPRVAHLFLPAGAILGYLNYRREPSFLQIVLILLSIGCFIFFSGSSFTLDSAIPLSEDIRDHGGWIATCVATLMICISIYTMQLEIQIESSMEHNLRLALTKQQFELFYQPQVNSSEKLIGAEALLRWHHPVLGYIPTKEFIPAAATFGLMPEIGEWVLAQACKVLQDWSKKEETKDLTLSINISADHFMQSNFEHTVIGLVQRYDFNPSRLILEITENIALNNCASMIEKMHFL
;
A
#
# COMPACT_ATOMS: atom_id res chain seq x y z
N MET A 1 29.84 9.90 -19.21
CA MET A 1 29.02 8.94 -18.41
C MET A 1 28.26 9.63 -17.31
N ASP A 2 28.89 10.51 -16.54
CA ASP A 2 28.27 11.20 -15.39
C ASP A 2 27.03 12.05 -15.73
N ILE A 3 27.06 12.74 -16.89
CA ILE A 3 25.94 13.56 -17.35
C ILE A 3 24.67 12.72 -17.57
N CYS A 4 24.79 11.52 -18.16
CA CYS A 4 23.65 10.64 -18.40
C CYS A 4 23.02 10.16 -17.06
N PHE A 5 23.84 9.73 -16.11
CA PHE A 5 23.33 9.29 -14.80
C PHE A 5 22.74 10.44 -14.01
N THR A 6 23.31 11.65 -14.09
CA THR A 6 22.74 12.84 -13.47
C THR A 6 21.38 13.19 -14.06
N LEU A 7 21.23 13.17 -15.39
CA LEU A 7 19.95 13.42 -16.05
C LEU A 7 18.89 12.36 -15.68
N ILE A 8 19.27 11.09 -15.62
CA ILE A 8 18.36 10.02 -15.22
C ILE A 8 17.93 10.19 -13.75
N SER A 9 18.85 10.58 -12.87
CA SER A 9 18.52 10.86 -11.45
C SER A 9 17.57 12.04 -11.27
N ILE A 10 17.77 13.12 -12.05
CA ILE A 10 16.88 14.28 -12.08
C ILE A 10 15.48 13.85 -12.59
N PHE A 11 15.45 13.04 -13.64
CA PHE A 11 14.18 12.53 -14.19
C PHE A 11 13.46 11.60 -13.21
N SER A 12 14.20 10.76 -12.48
CA SER A 12 13.64 9.94 -11.41
C SER A 12 13.00 10.79 -10.31
N PHE A 13 13.68 11.85 -9.87
CA PHE A 13 13.12 12.81 -8.91
C PHE A 13 11.87 13.51 -9.44
N PHE A 14 11.87 13.91 -10.72
CA PHE A 14 10.70 14.48 -11.38
C PHE A 14 9.51 13.52 -11.41
N LEU A 15 9.72 12.23 -11.67
CA LEU A 15 8.66 11.22 -11.61
C LEU A 15 8.05 11.11 -10.21
N ILE A 16 8.87 11.15 -9.17
CA ILE A 16 8.41 11.16 -7.78
C ILE A 16 7.58 12.42 -7.50
N TYR A 17 8.05 13.58 -7.97
CA TYR A 17 7.38 14.86 -7.79
C TYR A 17 5.98 14.89 -8.44
N ILE A 18 5.78 14.28 -9.62
CA ILE A 18 4.47 14.17 -10.29
C ILE A 18 3.63 12.99 -9.78
N ASN A 19 3.94 12.47 -8.58
CA ASN A 19 3.24 11.36 -7.91
C ASN A 19 3.31 10.00 -8.63
N ARG A 20 4.29 9.80 -9.52
CA ARG A 20 4.66 8.51 -10.12
C ARG A 20 5.76 7.83 -9.30
N ILE A 21 5.49 7.63 -8.01
CA ILE A 21 6.48 7.23 -7.00
C ILE A 21 7.16 5.89 -7.37
N SER A 22 6.38 4.86 -7.66
CA SER A 22 6.91 3.53 -8.04
C SER A 22 7.82 3.57 -9.25
N ALA A 23 7.45 4.33 -10.29
CA ALA A 23 8.26 4.46 -11.49
C ALA A 23 9.59 5.20 -11.21
N GLY A 24 9.54 6.25 -10.38
CA GLY A 24 10.73 6.99 -9.95
C GLY A 24 11.68 6.11 -9.13
N ILE A 25 11.15 5.33 -8.18
CA ILE A 25 11.97 4.41 -7.37
C ILE A 25 12.57 3.29 -8.25
N LEU A 26 11.79 2.72 -9.17
CA LEU A 26 12.28 1.70 -10.10
C LEU A 26 13.45 2.22 -10.94
N LEU A 27 13.35 3.44 -11.44
CA LEU A 27 14.43 4.08 -12.20
C LEU A 27 15.67 4.34 -11.33
N SER A 28 15.48 4.83 -10.09
CA SER A 28 16.60 5.01 -9.15
C SER A 28 17.28 3.68 -8.82
N GLN A 29 16.52 2.60 -8.64
CA GLN A 29 17.04 1.25 -8.42
C GLN A 29 17.88 0.77 -9.63
N ALA A 30 17.38 0.99 -10.86
CA ALA A 30 18.11 0.64 -12.07
C ALA A 30 19.45 1.40 -12.16
N VAL A 31 19.48 2.68 -11.80
CA VAL A 31 20.71 3.47 -11.74
C VAL A 31 21.67 2.91 -10.68
N LEU A 32 21.17 2.62 -9.48
CA LEU A 32 21.97 2.05 -8.38
C LEU A 32 22.47 0.62 -8.67
N LEU A 33 21.90 -0.07 -9.65
CA LEU A 33 22.41 -1.34 -10.15
C LEU A 33 23.46 -1.11 -11.24
N VAL A 34 23.11 -0.37 -12.30
CA VAL A 34 23.94 -0.25 -13.51
C VAL A 34 25.22 0.55 -13.25
N PHE A 35 25.12 1.69 -12.54
CA PHE A 35 26.26 2.55 -12.30
C PHE A 35 27.40 1.85 -11.53
N PRO A 36 27.16 1.23 -10.35
CA PRO A 36 28.21 0.55 -9.62
C PRO A 36 28.81 -0.64 -10.39
N VAL A 37 27.99 -1.38 -11.15
CA VAL A 37 28.45 -2.50 -11.98
C VAL A 37 29.41 -2.00 -13.06
N VAL A 38 29.00 -0.99 -13.83
CA VAL A 38 29.84 -0.39 -14.87
C VAL A 38 31.12 0.19 -14.25
N PHE A 39 31.00 0.87 -13.13
CA PHE A 39 32.13 1.46 -12.44
C PHE A 39 33.14 0.41 -11.95
N CYS A 40 32.67 -0.71 -11.39
CA CYS A 40 33.50 -1.84 -10.98
C CYS A 40 34.21 -2.53 -12.15
N LEU A 41 33.59 -2.58 -13.33
CA LEU A 41 34.15 -3.22 -14.50
C LEU A 41 35.26 -2.40 -15.18
N PHE A 42 35.12 -1.07 -15.16
CA PHE A 42 36.01 -0.19 -15.97
C PHE A 42 36.95 0.67 -15.14
N PHE A 43 36.62 1.05 -13.90
CA PHE A 43 37.35 2.06 -13.16
C PHE A 43 37.81 1.59 -11.77
N ASP A 44 36.98 0.85 -11.02
CA ASP A 44 37.32 0.38 -9.69
C ASP A 44 37.94 -1.02 -9.73
N VAL A 45 39.17 -1.06 -10.19
CA VAL A 45 39.97 -2.29 -10.39
C VAL A 45 40.49 -2.78 -9.03
N ALA A 46 40.11 -4.00 -8.61
CA ALA A 46 40.60 -4.60 -7.37
C ALA A 46 42.11 -4.91 -7.50
N THR A 47 42.86 -4.57 -6.44
CA THR A 47 44.24 -4.99 -6.26
C THR A 47 44.40 -5.73 -4.92
N PRO A 48 45.48 -6.54 -4.72
CA PRO A 48 45.66 -7.26 -3.45
C PRO A 48 45.65 -6.37 -2.22
N ASP A 49 46.10 -5.14 -2.35
CA ASP A 49 46.24 -4.18 -1.26
C ASP A 49 45.02 -3.23 -1.14
N ARG A 50 44.14 -3.22 -2.14
CA ARG A 50 43.02 -2.27 -2.21
C ARG A 50 41.75 -2.93 -2.80
N PRO A 51 40.76 -3.23 -1.95
CA PRO A 51 39.49 -3.79 -2.43
C PRO A 51 38.66 -2.75 -3.18
N ARG A 52 37.68 -3.22 -3.96
CA ARG A 52 36.67 -2.37 -4.57
C ARG A 52 35.77 -1.74 -3.52
N VAL A 53 35.21 -0.58 -3.86
CA VAL A 53 34.25 0.12 -2.98
C VAL A 53 32.92 0.44 -3.68
N ALA A 54 32.91 0.53 -5.02
CA ALA A 54 31.70 0.91 -5.76
C ALA A 54 30.56 -0.12 -5.61
N HIS A 55 30.87 -1.41 -5.45
CA HIS A 55 29.86 -2.45 -5.24
C HIS A 55 29.08 -2.29 -3.92
N LEU A 56 29.56 -1.50 -2.96
CA LEU A 56 28.87 -1.21 -1.69
C LEU A 56 27.54 -0.44 -1.88
N PHE A 57 27.32 0.17 -3.03
CA PHE A 57 26.03 0.81 -3.36
C PHE A 57 24.93 -0.18 -3.76
N LEU A 58 25.29 -1.40 -4.18
CA LEU A 58 24.33 -2.41 -4.65
C LEU A 58 23.32 -2.86 -3.57
N PRO A 59 23.71 -3.09 -2.29
CA PRO A 59 22.77 -3.41 -1.24
C PRO A 59 21.72 -2.32 -1.00
N ALA A 60 22.08 -1.03 -1.10
CA ALA A 60 21.14 0.07 -0.99
C ALA A 60 20.09 0.01 -2.12
N GLY A 61 20.50 -0.30 -3.35
CA GLY A 61 19.60 -0.55 -4.48
C GLY A 61 18.65 -1.73 -4.25
N ALA A 62 19.15 -2.81 -3.65
CA ALA A 62 18.32 -3.98 -3.31
C ALA A 62 17.25 -3.64 -2.25
N ILE A 63 17.61 -2.91 -1.18
CA ILE A 63 16.66 -2.49 -0.14
C ILE A 63 15.62 -1.53 -0.73
N LEU A 64 16.02 -0.56 -1.55
CA LEU A 64 15.12 0.37 -2.22
C LEU A 64 14.12 -0.38 -3.13
N GLY A 65 14.61 -1.41 -3.86
CA GLY A 65 13.76 -2.27 -4.67
C GLY A 65 12.76 -3.07 -3.84
N TYR A 66 13.16 -3.56 -2.68
CA TYR A 66 12.26 -4.28 -1.77
C TYR A 66 11.14 -3.36 -1.24
N LEU A 67 11.45 -2.12 -0.85
CA LEU A 67 10.45 -1.13 -0.42
C LEU A 67 9.44 -0.84 -1.54
N ASN A 68 9.91 -0.70 -2.78
CA ASN A 68 9.03 -0.49 -3.92
C ASN A 68 8.17 -1.73 -4.25
N TYR A 69 8.74 -2.93 -4.13
CA TYR A 69 8.02 -4.19 -4.32
C TYR A 69 6.87 -4.35 -3.32
N ARG A 70 7.03 -3.91 -2.08
CA ARG A 70 5.94 -3.93 -1.09
C ARG A 70 4.77 -3.02 -1.48
N ARG A 71 5.04 -1.92 -2.19
CA ARG A 71 4.00 -0.97 -2.67
C ARG A 71 3.29 -1.46 -3.91
N GLU A 72 4.04 -1.92 -4.88
CA GLU A 72 3.55 -2.42 -6.18
C GLU A 72 4.33 -3.68 -6.56
N PRO A 73 3.85 -4.88 -6.20
CA PRO A 73 4.53 -6.13 -6.53
C PRO A 73 4.73 -6.30 -8.04
N SER A 74 5.99 -6.48 -8.47
CA SER A 74 6.36 -6.66 -9.87
C SER A 74 7.46 -7.70 -10.01
N PHE A 75 7.34 -8.61 -10.99
CA PHE A 75 8.38 -9.57 -11.31
C PHE A 75 9.71 -8.89 -11.67
N LEU A 76 9.66 -7.77 -12.38
CA LEU A 76 10.85 -6.99 -12.73
C LEU A 76 11.63 -6.52 -11.49
N GLN A 77 10.93 -6.10 -10.44
CA GLN A 77 11.57 -5.68 -9.19
C GLN A 77 12.30 -6.82 -8.49
N ILE A 78 11.70 -8.01 -8.46
CA ILE A 78 12.35 -9.21 -7.90
C ILE A 78 13.65 -9.48 -8.66
N VAL A 79 13.61 -9.43 -9.98
CA VAL A 79 14.80 -9.63 -10.82
C VAL A 79 15.88 -8.60 -10.51
N LEU A 80 15.53 -7.32 -10.40
CA LEU A 80 16.50 -6.25 -10.08
C LEU A 80 17.10 -6.39 -8.68
N ILE A 81 16.30 -6.81 -7.68
CA ILE A 81 16.79 -7.09 -6.32
C ILE A 81 17.81 -8.24 -6.35
N LEU A 82 17.45 -9.36 -6.99
CA LEU A 82 18.32 -10.52 -7.09
C LEU A 82 19.61 -10.21 -7.87
N LEU A 83 19.53 -9.43 -8.94
CA LEU A 83 20.69 -8.95 -9.69
C LEU A 83 21.60 -8.05 -8.84
N SER A 84 21.00 -7.13 -8.05
CA SER A 84 21.79 -6.26 -7.16
C SER A 84 22.57 -7.08 -6.13
N ILE A 85 21.91 -8.06 -5.49
CA ILE A 85 22.56 -8.95 -4.52
C ILE A 85 23.62 -9.84 -5.20
N GLY A 86 23.31 -10.43 -6.35
CA GLY A 86 24.24 -11.27 -7.10
C GLY A 86 25.48 -10.50 -7.56
N CYS A 87 25.32 -9.29 -8.09
CA CYS A 87 26.44 -8.41 -8.45
C CYS A 87 27.26 -7.99 -7.23
N PHE A 88 26.61 -7.70 -6.09
CA PHE A 88 27.31 -7.41 -4.84
C PHE A 88 28.21 -8.57 -4.42
N ILE A 89 27.69 -9.80 -4.37
CA ILE A 89 28.44 -11.01 -4.01
C ILE A 89 29.59 -11.23 -5.00
N PHE A 90 29.31 -11.12 -6.31
CA PHE A 90 30.32 -11.31 -7.37
C PHE A 90 31.48 -10.33 -7.22
N PHE A 91 31.21 -9.03 -7.09
CA PHE A 91 32.27 -8.02 -6.99
C PHE A 91 32.97 -7.99 -5.64
N SER A 92 32.35 -8.50 -4.58
CA SER A 92 33.00 -8.69 -3.27
C SER A 92 34.04 -9.80 -3.27
N GLY A 93 33.81 -10.88 -4.04
CA GLY A 93 34.69 -12.05 -4.07
C GLY A 93 35.59 -12.15 -5.30
N SER A 94 35.41 -11.28 -6.31
CA SER A 94 36.09 -11.39 -7.60
C SER A 94 36.97 -10.18 -7.90
N SER A 95 38.16 -10.42 -8.44
CA SER A 95 39.00 -9.37 -9.02
C SER A 95 38.77 -9.15 -10.55
N PHE A 96 37.68 -9.74 -11.09
CA PHE A 96 37.35 -9.65 -12.51
C PHE A 96 37.20 -8.20 -12.99
N THR A 97 37.94 -7.82 -14.02
CA THR A 97 37.86 -6.53 -14.72
C THR A 97 37.92 -6.76 -16.23
N LEU A 98 37.45 -5.79 -16.99
CA LEU A 98 37.59 -5.84 -18.46
C LEU A 98 39.02 -5.46 -18.89
N ASP A 99 39.51 -6.03 -20.00
CA ASP A 99 40.83 -5.70 -20.54
C ASP A 99 40.98 -4.23 -20.94
N SER A 100 39.85 -3.55 -21.18
CA SER A 100 39.79 -2.12 -21.49
C SER A 100 39.64 -1.23 -20.24
N ALA A 101 39.79 -1.76 -19.03
CA ALA A 101 39.67 -1.00 -17.82
C ALA A 101 40.73 0.08 -17.67
N ILE A 102 40.35 1.28 -17.30
CA ILE A 102 41.20 2.43 -17.02
C ILE A 102 41.19 2.67 -15.50
N PRO A 103 42.20 2.16 -14.78
CA PRO A 103 42.21 2.33 -13.32
C PRO A 103 42.33 3.81 -12.95
N LEU A 104 41.61 4.20 -11.90
CA LEU A 104 41.70 5.53 -11.31
C LEU A 104 43.09 5.77 -10.74
N SER A 105 43.57 7.04 -10.76
CA SER A 105 44.82 7.42 -10.10
C SER A 105 44.75 7.09 -8.59
N GLU A 106 45.90 6.81 -8.00
CA GLU A 106 45.99 6.39 -6.59
C GLU A 106 45.39 7.41 -5.65
N ASP A 107 45.63 8.71 -5.86
CA ASP A 107 45.08 9.79 -5.03
C ASP A 107 43.53 9.84 -5.06
N ILE A 108 42.96 9.70 -6.28
CA ILE A 108 41.49 9.70 -6.41
C ILE A 108 40.92 8.44 -5.75
N ARG A 109 41.60 7.34 -5.82
CA ARG A 109 41.15 6.06 -5.28
C ARG A 109 41.20 6.05 -3.75
N ASP A 110 42.23 6.61 -3.14
CA ASP A 110 42.39 6.65 -1.69
C ASP A 110 41.36 7.58 -1.03
N HIS A 111 41.25 8.81 -1.52
CA HIS A 111 40.28 9.75 -0.95
C HIS A 111 38.84 9.42 -1.36
N GLY A 112 38.61 9.09 -2.64
CA GLY A 112 37.30 8.72 -3.16
C GLY A 112 36.75 7.42 -2.57
N GLY A 113 37.62 6.46 -2.24
CA GLY A 113 37.24 5.20 -1.60
C GLY A 113 36.60 5.39 -0.23
N TRP A 114 37.21 6.21 0.61
CA TRP A 114 36.63 6.53 1.91
C TRP A 114 35.29 7.27 1.81
N ILE A 115 35.21 8.27 0.93
CA ILE A 115 33.98 9.02 0.68
C ILE A 115 32.89 8.08 0.18
N ALA A 116 33.18 7.23 -0.82
CA ALA A 116 32.24 6.27 -1.38
C ALA A 116 31.73 5.29 -0.30
N THR A 117 32.63 4.78 0.55
CA THR A 117 32.26 3.88 1.65
C THR A 117 31.35 4.56 2.66
N CYS A 118 31.67 5.79 3.06
CA CYS A 118 30.83 6.58 3.99
C CYS A 118 29.44 6.85 3.38
N VAL A 119 29.38 7.25 2.11
CA VAL A 119 28.11 7.54 1.42
C VAL A 119 27.28 6.25 1.25
N ALA A 120 27.88 5.13 0.83
CA ALA A 120 27.18 3.87 0.68
C ALA A 120 26.62 3.37 2.03
N THR A 121 27.42 3.46 3.10
CA THR A 121 27.00 3.11 4.45
C THR A 121 25.84 3.99 4.92
N LEU A 122 25.94 5.30 4.70
CA LEU A 122 24.86 6.23 5.04
C LEU A 122 23.57 5.91 4.26
N MET A 123 23.67 5.61 2.97
CA MET A 123 22.52 5.21 2.17
C MET A 123 21.86 3.92 2.70
N ILE A 124 22.64 2.92 3.10
CA ILE A 124 22.12 1.69 3.69
C ILE A 124 21.42 2.01 5.02
N CYS A 125 22.02 2.82 5.89
CA CYS A 125 21.42 3.22 7.17
C CYS A 125 20.09 3.97 6.96
N ILE A 126 20.04 4.90 6.02
CA ILE A 126 18.80 5.62 5.68
C ILE A 126 17.75 4.65 5.14
N SER A 127 18.12 3.72 4.26
CA SER A 127 17.20 2.73 3.70
C SER A 127 16.63 1.80 4.78
N ILE A 128 17.44 1.34 5.73
CA ILE A 128 17.00 0.55 6.88
C ILE A 128 16.07 1.36 7.77
N TYR A 129 16.41 2.62 8.05
CA TYR A 129 15.60 3.50 8.87
C TYR A 129 14.22 3.76 8.26
N THR A 130 14.15 4.04 6.95
CA THR A 130 12.87 4.22 6.25
C THR A 130 12.03 2.94 6.25
N MET A 131 12.68 1.77 6.09
CA MET A 131 12.00 0.48 6.19
C MET A 131 11.40 0.24 7.59
N GLN A 132 12.14 0.58 8.65
CA GLN A 132 11.63 0.48 10.02
C GLN A 132 10.45 1.42 10.27
N LEU A 133 10.50 2.65 9.75
CA LEU A 133 9.39 3.60 9.85
C LEU A 133 8.12 3.07 9.16
N GLU A 134 8.22 2.50 7.96
CA GLU A 134 7.06 1.91 7.27
C GLU A 134 6.43 0.77 8.09
N ILE A 135 7.26 -0.14 8.62
CA ILE A 135 6.79 -1.25 9.47
C ILE A 135 6.08 -0.72 10.74
N GLN A 136 6.62 0.31 11.37
CA GLN A 136 5.99 0.91 12.55
C GLN A 136 4.64 1.57 12.23
N ILE A 137 4.56 2.29 11.12
CA ILE A 137 3.32 2.94 10.67
C ILE A 137 2.24 1.90 10.38
N GLU A 138 2.57 0.82 9.66
CA GLU A 138 1.64 -0.27 9.37
C GLU A 138 1.16 -0.97 10.64
N SER A 139 2.08 -1.36 11.53
CA SER A 139 1.74 -2.01 12.79
C SER A 139 0.87 -1.12 13.69
N SER A 140 1.15 0.18 13.71
CA SER A 140 0.34 1.16 14.42
C SER A 140 -1.06 1.29 13.81
N MET A 141 -1.19 1.29 12.48
CA MET A 141 -2.47 1.39 11.78
C MET A 141 -3.34 0.17 12.04
N GLU A 142 -2.80 -1.06 11.95
CA GLU A 142 -3.52 -2.29 12.28
C GLU A 142 -4.04 -2.26 13.72
N HIS A 143 -3.16 -1.95 14.66
CA HIS A 143 -3.50 -1.87 16.08
C HIS A 143 -4.62 -0.84 16.32
N ASN A 144 -4.51 0.34 15.74
CA ASN A 144 -5.49 1.40 15.86
C ASN A 144 -6.85 1.03 15.24
N LEU A 145 -6.87 0.33 14.10
CA LEU A 145 -8.10 -0.18 13.48
C LEU A 145 -8.82 -1.20 14.37
N ARG A 146 -8.07 -2.14 14.97
CA ARG A 146 -8.63 -3.11 15.93
C ARG A 146 -9.17 -2.42 17.19
N LEU A 147 -8.47 -1.39 17.66
CA LEU A 147 -8.97 -0.56 18.77
C LEU A 147 -10.23 0.23 18.38
N ALA A 148 -10.31 0.73 17.14
CA ALA A 148 -11.45 1.48 16.65
C ALA A 148 -12.74 0.66 16.68
N LEU A 149 -12.68 -0.64 16.30
CA LEU A 149 -13.79 -1.57 16.40
C LEU A 149 -14.27 -1.77 17.84
N THR A 150 -13.31 -1.95 18.77
CA THR A 150 -13.64 -2.25 20.17
C THR A 150 -14.04 -1.02 20.98
N LYS A 151 -13.51 0.16 20.66
CA LYS A 151 -13.71 1.41 21.40
C LYS A 151 -14.69 2.38 20.75
N GLN A 152 -15.53 1.89 19.83
CA GLN A 152 -16.60 2.68 19.19
C GLN A 152 -16.08 3.99 18.57
N GLN A 153 -14.92 3.92 17.89
CA GLN A 153 -14.34 5.07 17.19
C GLN A 153 -14.87 5.23 15.75
N PHE A 154 -15.59 4.22 15.26
CA PHE A 154 -16.29 4.32 13.99
C PHE A 154 -17.67 4.96 14.18
N GLU A 155 -18.07 5.73 13.19
CA GLU A 155 -19.38 6.36 13.13
C GLU A 155 -19.90 6.36 11.68
N LEU A 156 -21.23 6.46 11.51
CA LEU A 156 -21.85 6.57 10.19
C LEU A 156 -22.31 8.00 9.95
N PHE A 157 -21.86 8.56 8.84
CA PHE A 157 -22.41 9.78 8.27
C PHE A 157 -23.43 9.40 7.21
N TYR A 158 -24.44 10.24 7.02
CA TYR A 158 -25.54 9.96 6.12
C TYR A 158 -25.58 11.00 5.01
N GLN A 159 -25.43 10.53 3.77
CA GLN A 159 -25.56 11.37 2.59
C GLN A 159 -26.98 11.23 2.06
N PRO A 160 -27.80 12.32 2.06
CA PRO A 160 -29.18 12.26 1.59
C PRO A 160 -29.28 11.85 0.13
N GLN A 161 -30.25 10.99 -0.17
CA GLN A 161 -30.62 10.59 -1.53
C GLN A 161 -31.99 11.16 -1.85
N VAL A 162 -32.10 11.86 -3.00
CA VAL A 162 -33.34 12.47 -3.48
C VAL A 162 -33.76 11.90 -4.83
N ASN A 163 -35.04 11.87 -5.11
CA ASN A 163 -35.57 11.50 -6.41
C ASN A 163 -35.53 12.69 -7.40
N SER A 164 -35.98 12.47 -8.64
CA SER A 164 -36.06 13.51 -9.69
C SER A 164 -36.94 14.73 -9.34
N SER A 165 -37.79 14.61 -8.33
CA SER A 165 -38.63 15.68 -7.81
C SER A 165 -38.06 16.33 -6.54
N GLU A 166 -36.77 16.14 -6.26
CA GLU A 166 -36.04 16.65 -5.10
C GLU A 166 -36.59 16.18 -3.74
N LYS A 167 -37.46 15.16 -3.74
CA LYS A 167 -37.98 14.58 -2.52
C LYS A 167 -36.97 13.60 -1.94
N LEU A 168 -36.72 13.71 -0.62
CA LEU A 168 -35.87 12.76 0.12
C LEU A 168 -36.50 11.35 0.07
N ILE A 169 -35.72 10.37 -0.39
CA ILE A 169 -36.13 8.95 -0.50
C ILE A 169 -35.27 8.03 0.38
N GLY A 170 -34.11 8.46 0.83
CA GLY A 170 -33.21 7.67 1.63
C GLY A 170 -31.90 8.39 1.92
N ALA A 171 -30.95 7.62 2.39
CA ALA A 171 -29.57 8.08 2.57
C ALA A 171 -28.56 6.96 2.30
N GLU A 172 -27.35 7.32 1.94
CA GLU A 172 -26.20 6.42 1.93
C GLU A 172 -25.43 6.58 3.25
N ALA A 173 -25.15 5.44 3.91
CA ALA A 173 -24.35 5.42 5.12
C ALA A 173 -22.86 5.33 4.76
N LEU A 174 -22.12 6.34 5.15
CA LEU A 174 -20.71 6.50 4.87
C LEU A 174 -19.89 6.33 6.15
N LEU A 175 -19.06 5.30 6.19
CA LEU A 175 -18.19 5.04 7.32
C LEU A 175 -17.20 6.18 7.55
N ARG A 176 -17.06 6.60 8.81
CA ARG A 176 -16.05 7.56 9.27
C ARG A 176 -15.31 6.98 10.47
N TRP A 177 -14.04 7.32 10.58
CA TRP A 177 -13.23 6.95 11.73
C TRP A 177 -12.77 8.20 12.46
N HIS A 178 -13.23 8.36 13.69
CA HIS A 178 -12.81 9.43 14.58
C HIS A 178 -11.78 8.90 15.58
N HIS A 179 -10.50 9.11 15.28
CA HIS A 179 -9.41 8.73 16.19
C HIS A 179 -9.27 9.76 17.32
N PRO A 180 -9.12 9.35 18.60
CA PRO A 180 -9.17 10.27 19.76
C PRO A 180 -8.06 11.31 19.77
N VAL A 181 -6.92 11.05 19.09
CA VAL A 181 -5.76 11.96 19.03
C VAL A 181 -5.63 12.61 17.66
N LEU A 182 -5.86 11.87 16.57
CA LEU A 182 -5.63 12.33 15.19
C LEU A 182 -6.88 12.97 14.56
N GLY A 183 -8.04 12.93 15.22
CA GLY A 183 -9.30 13.38 14.65
C GLY A 183 -9.82 12.44 13.56
N TYR A 184 -10.51 12.98 12.56
CA TYR A 184 -11.05 12.18 11.45
C TYR A 184 -9.96 11.66 10.53
N ILE A 185 -9.84 10.33 10.45
CA ILE A 185 -8.95 9.65 9.49
C ILE A 185 -9.70 9.51 8.15
N PRO A 186 -9.09 9.94 7.02
CA PRO A 186 -9.71 9.82 5.70
C PRO A 186 -10.01 8.36 5.32
N THR A 187 -11.19 8.10 4.74
CA THR A 187 -11.58 6.74 4.28
C THR A 187 -10.61 6.16 3.27
N LYS A 188 -10.05 6.99 2.39
CA LYS A 188 -9.03 6.59 1.41
C LYS A 188 -7.73 6.06 2.04
N GLU A 189 -7.47 6.34 3.30
CA GLU A 189 -6.28 5.89 4.03
C GLU A 189 -6.56 4.61 4.81
N PHE A 190 -7.66 4.55 5.56
CA PHE A 190 -7.90 3.42 6.44
C PHE A 190 -8.64 2.24 5.78
N ILE A 191 -9.46 2.45 4.74
CA ILE A 191 -10.14 1.35 4.05
C ILE A 191 -9.17 0.41 3.35
N PRO A 192 -8.16 0.88 2.56
CA PRO A 192 -7.15 0.00 1.99
C PRO A 192 -6.31 -0.72 3.05
N ALA A 193 -5.97 -0.03 4.16
CA ALA A 193 -5.26 -0.64 5.27
C ALA A 193 -6.11 -1.75 5.93
N ALA A 194 -7.39 -1.48 6.20
CA ALA A 194 -8.31 -2.48 6.75
C ALA A 194 -8.44 -3.72 5.84
N ALA A 195 -8.49 -3.53 4.52
CA ALA A 195 -8.50 -4.63 3.56
C ALA A 195 -7.19 -5.44 3.63
N THR A 196 -6.03 -4.77 3.67
CA THR A 196 -4.72 -5.43 3.78
C THR A 196 -4.61 -6.27 5.06
N PHE A 197 -5.17 -5.79 6.18
CA PHE A 197 -5.15 -6.51 7.47
C PHE A 197 -6.31 -7.49 7.66
N GLY A 198 -7.16 -7.68 6.63
CA GLY A 198 -8.30 -8.59 6.68
C GLY A 198 -9.41 -8.19 7.65
N LEU A 199 -9.53 -6.88 7.97
CA LEU A 199 -10.50 -6.33 8.93
C LEU A 199 -11.82 -5.89 8.27
N MET A 200 -11.93 -5.97 6.95
CA MET A 200 -13.13 -5.55 6.24
C MET A 200 -14.39 -6.33 6.62
N PRO A 201 -14.34 -7.65 6.90
CA PRO A 201 -15.50 -8.38 7.38
C PRO A 201 -16.05 -7.85 8.72
N GLU A 202 -15.17 -7.65 9.72
CA GLU A 202 -15.59 -7.15 11.04
C GLU A 202 -16.13 -5.70 10.96
N ILE A 203 -15.47 -4.85 10.16
CA ILE A 203 -15.95 -3.48 9.91
C ILE A 203 -17.30 -3.50 9.22
N GLY A 204 -17.46 -4.35 8.19
CA GLY A 204 -18.71 -4.49 7.44
C GLY A 204 -19.86 -5.01 8.31
N GLU A 205 -19.60 -5.97 9.18
CA GLU A 205 -20.58 -6.47 10.15
C GLU A 205 -21.01 -5.36 11.14
N TRP A 206 -20.03 -4.57 11.63
CA TRP A 206 -20.32 -3.41 12.48
C TRP A 206 -21.19 -2.38 11.75
N VAL A 207 -20.85 -2.03 10.49
CA VAL A 207 -21.64 -1.09 9.66
C VAL A 207 -23.07 -1.59 9.48
N LEU A 208 -23.23 -2.88 9.12
CA LEU A 208 -24.55 -3.51 8.94
C LEU A 208 -25.38 -3.46 10.22
N ALA A 209 -24.78 -3.78 11.37
CA ALA A 209 -25.49 -3.72 12.65
C ALA A 209 -25.94 -2.29 13.00
N GLN A 210 -25.10 -1.27 12.74
CA GLN A 210 -25.48 0.14 12.95
C GLN A 210 -26.60 0.57 11.98
N ALA A 211 -26.52 0.17 10.71
CA ALA A 211 -27.55 0.46 9.70
C ALA A 211 -28.91 -0.12 10.11
N CYS A 212 -28.96 -1.37 10.56
CA CYS A 212 -30.18 -2.01 11.07
C CYS A 212 -30.76 -1.25 12.26
N LYS A 213 -29.91 -0.82 13.19
CA LYS A 213 -30.34 -0.01 14.34
C LYS A 213 -30.94 1.33 13.92
N VAL A 214 -30.32 2.01 12.96
CA VAL A 214 -30.82 3.28 12.43
C VAL A 214 -32.16 3.10 11.72
N LEU A 215 -32.32 2.05 10.90
CA LEU A 215 -33.60 1.74 10.25
C LEU A 215 -34.70 1.43 11.25
N GLN A 216 -34.40 0.73 12.33
CA GLN A 216 -35.34 0.52 13.43
C GLN A 216 -35.75 1.87 14.11
N ASP A 217 -34.80 2.78 14.34
CA ASP A 217 -35.09 4.10 14.90
C ASP A 217 -35.87 4.98 13.93
N TRP A 218 -35.61 4.89 12.66
CA TRP A 218 -36.36 5.57 11.59
C TRP A 218 -37.79 5.03 11.47
N SER A 219 -38.04 3.73 11.72
CA SER A 219 -39.37 3.13 11.69
C SER A 219 -40.31 3.69 12.73
N LYS A 220 -39.79 4.28 13.81
CA LYS A 220 -40.58 4.89 14.92
C LYS A 220 -41.08 6.30 14.62
N LYS A 221 -40.61 6.93 13.53
CA LYS A 221 -40.90 8.33 13.19
C LYS A 221 -41.60 8.42 11.84
N GLU A 222 -42.74 9.15 11.79
CA GLU A 222 -43.56 9.28 10.60
C GLU A 222 -42.81 9.85 9.41
N GLU A 223 -41.84 10.78 9.64
CA GLU A 223 -41.06 11.46 8.59
C GLU A 223 -39.99 10.56 7.96
N THR A 224 -39.56 9.47 8.64
CA THR A 224 -38.44 8.65 8.20
C THR A 224 -38.81 7.18 8.02
N LYS A 225 -40.02 6.76 8.35
CA LYS A 225 -40.46 5.35 8.33
C LYS A 225 -40.35 4.69 6.95
N ASP A 226 -40.41 5.47 5.87
CA ASP A 226 -40.37 4.98 4.47
C ASP A 226 -39.01 5.23 3.78
N LEU A 227 -38.06 5.88 4.48
CA LEU A 227 -36.73 6.14 3.91
C LEU A 227 -35.90 4.86 3.83
N THR A 228 -35.15 4.71 2.76
CA THR A 228 -34.16 3.65 2.57
C THR A 228 -32.78 4.04 3.11
N LEU A 229 -31.99 3.05 3.48
CA LEU A 229 -30.60 3.25 3.87
C LEU A 229 -29.71 2.32 3.08
N SER A 230 -28.82 2.87 2.25
CA SER A 230 -27.80 2.10 1.53
C SER A 230 -26.50 2.05 2.32
N ILE A 231 -25.85 0.88 2.27
CA ILE A 231 -24.52 0.63 2.84
C ILE A 231 -23.62 -0.03 1.81
N ASN A 232 -22.35 0.36 1.79
CA ASN A 232 -21.35 -0.24 0.94
C ASN A 232 -20.84 -1.56 1.54
N ILE A 233 -20.82 -2.63 0.73
CA ILE A 233 -20.32 -3.95 1.11
C ILE A 233 -19.02 -4.22 0.35
N SER A 234 -17.94 -4.52 1.10
CA SER A 234 -16.66 -4.92 0.50
C SER A 234 -16.69 -6.34 -0.05
N ALA A 235 -15.82 -6.62 -1.04
CA ALA A 235 -15.63 -7.96 -1.59
C ALA A 235 -15.33 -9.00 -0.50
N ASP A 236 -14.40 -8.67 0.38
CA ASP A 236 -13.94 -9.56 1.44
C ASP A 236 -15.07 -9.91 2.43
N HIS A 237 -15.95 -8.96 2.73
CA HIS A 237 -17.10 -9.20 3.60
C HIS A 237 -18.16 -10.04 2.87
N PHE A 238 -18.53 -9.68 1.62
CA PHE A 238 -19.53 -10.42 0.82
C PHE A 238 -19.13 -11.87 0.56
N MET A 239 -17.84 -12.16 0.37
CA MET A 239 -17.33 -13.50 0.09
C MET A 239 -17.21 -14.38 1.34
N GLN A 240 -17.44 -13.87 2.55
CA GLN A 240 -17.49 -14.71 3.75
C GLN A 240 -18.56 -15.78 3.63
N SER A 241 -18.25 -17.00 4.08
CA SER A 241 -19.16 -18.15 4.01
C SER A 241 -20.42 -18.01 4.84
N ASN A 242 -20.40 -17.15 5.85
CA ASN A 242 -21.50 -16.88 6.77
C ASN A 242 -22.20 -15.53 6.50
N PHE A 243 -21.85 -14.81 5.42
CA PHE A 243 -22.35 -13.46 5.14
C PHE A 243 -23.87 -13.39 5.17
N GLU A 244 -24.55 -14.29 4.43
CA GLU A 244 -26.02 -14.32 4.33
C GLU A 244 -26.66 -14.56 5.69
N HIS A 245 -26.13 -15.49 6.47
CA HIS A 245 -26.62 -15.78 7.82
C HIS A 245 -26.44 -14.59 8.76
N THR A 246 -25.32 -13.87 8.64
CA THR A 246 -25.05 -12.65 9.41
C THR A 246 -26.05 -11.55 9.05
N VAL A 247 -26.28 -11.30 7.75
CA VAL A 247 -27.26 -10.31 7.28
C VAL A 247 -28.66 -10.63 7.80
N ILE A 248 -29.14 -11.85 7.55
CA ILE A 248 -30.49 -12.29 7.98
C ILE A 248 -30.62 -12.22 9.51
N GLY A 249 -29.61 -12.69 10.25
CA GLY A 249 -29.63 -12.67 11.71
C GLY A 249 -29.67 -11.24 12.29
N LEU A 250 -28.98 -10.28 11.65
CA LEU A 250 -29.04 -8.88 12.05
C LEU A 250 -30.40 -8.25 11.70
N VAL A 251 -30.89 -8.47 10.47
CA VAL A 251 -32.20 -7.95 10.03
C VAL A 251 -33.33 -8.47 10.93
N GLN A 252 -33.31 -9.75 11.32
CA GLN A 252 -34.31 -10.34 12.20
C GLN A 252 -34.25 -9.82 13.66
N ARG A 253 -33.08 -9.33 14.07
CA ARG A 253 -32.90 -8.78 15.43
C ARG A 253 -33.57 -7.42 15.63
N TYR A 254 -33.72 -6.64 14.54
CA TYR A 254 -34.21 -5.28 14.56
C TYR A 254 -35.59 -5.20 13.89
N ASP A 255 -36.50 -4.45 14.49
CA ASP A 255 -37.88 -4.28 14.00
C ASP A 255 -37.95 -3.17 12.93
N PHE A 256 -37.75 -3.52 11.66
CA PHE A 256 -37.93 -2.62 10.52
C PHE A 256 -38.26 -3.43 9.25
N ASN A 257 -38.78 -2.78 8.22
CA ASN A 257 -39.04 -3.44 6.93
C ASN A 257 -37.71 -3.71 6.22
N PRO A 258 -37.32 -5.00 5.96
CA PRO A 258 -36.04 -5.37 5.31
C PRO A 258 -35.81 -4.70 3.95
N SER A 259 -36.87 -4.43 3.18
CA SER A 259 -36.75 -3.78 1.85
C SER A 259 -36.20 -2.37 1.89
N ARG A 260 -36.04 -1.79 3.07
CA ARG A 260 -35.44 -0.45 3.27
C ARG A 260 -33.93 -0.49 3.42
N LEU A 261 -33.33 -1.66 3.64
CA LEU A 261 -31.90 -1.83 3.67
C LEU A 261 -31.39 -2.17 2.26
N ILE A 262 -30.50 -1.34 1.71
CA ILE A 262 -29.91 -1.53 0.39
C ILE A 262 -28.42 -1.87 0.58
N LEU A 263 -28.00 -2.99 0.04
CA LEU A 263 -26.61 -3.44 0.04
C LEU A 263 -25.97 -3.08 -1.31
N GLU A 264 -25.02 -2.13 -1.29
CA GLU A 264 -24.30 -1.69 -2.49
C GLU A 264 -22.99 -2.45 -2.63
N ILE A 265 -22.82 -3.13 -3.75
CA ILE A 265 -21.63 -3.95 -4.04
C ILE A 265 -20.87 -3.28 -5.17
N THR A 266 -19.55 -3.11 -5.00
CA THR A 266 -18.70 -2.47 -6.00
C THR A 266 -18.49 -3.34 -7.23
N GLU A 267 -18.33 -2.74 -8.44
CA GLU A 267 -18.19 -3.43 -9.73
C GLU A 267 -17.09 -4.51 -9.76
N ASN A 268 -15.99 -4.30 -9.04
CA ASN A 268 -14.86 -5.24 -8.97
C ASN A 268 -15.25 -6.62 -8.42
N ILE A 269 -16.30 -6.72 -7.62
CA ILE A 269 -16.82 -7.99 -7.08
C ILE A 269 -17.59 -8.74 -8.17
N ALA A 270 -18.37 -8.02 -8.95
CA ALA A 270 -19.23 -8.57 -9.99
C ALA A 270 -18.46 -9.28 -11.11
N LEU A 271 -17.24 -8.82 -11.41
CA LEU A 271 -16.42 -9.32 -12.53
C LEU A 271 -15.70 -10.64 -12.21
N ASN A 272 -15.40 -10.94 -10.95
CA ASN A 272 -14.49 -12.03 -10.60
C ASN A 272 -15.18 -13.34 -10.15
N ASN A 273 -16.48 -13.34 -9.77
CA ASN A 273 -17.17 -14.53 -9.20
C ASN A 273 -18.67 -14.56 -9.47
N CYS A 274 -19.11 -14.39 -10.72
CA CYS A 274 -20.52 -14.25 -11.08
C CYS A 274 -21.45 -15.38 -10.56
N ALA A 275 -21.03 -16.65 -10.56
CA ALA A 275 -21.92 -17.76 -10.20
C ALA A 275 -22.22 -17.82 -8.69
N SER A 276 -21.19 -17.76 -7.84
CA SER A 276 -21.37 -17.77 -6.38
C SER A 276 -22.02 -16.49 -5.86
N MET A 277 -21.79 -15.38 -6.54
CA MET A 277 -22.43 -14.11 -6.23
C MET A 277 -23.94 -14.14 -6.49
N ILE A 278 -24.36 -14.67 -7.66
CA ILE A 278 -25.78 -14.82 -8.01
C ILE A 278 -26.49 -15.71 -7.00
N GLU A 279 -25.86 -16.83 -6.59
CA GLU A 279 -26.42 -17.74 -5.59
C GLU A 279 -26.64 -17.03 -4.25
N LYS A 280 -25.65 -16.27 -3.76
CA LYS A 280 -25.75 -15.49 -2.52
C LYS A 280 -26.83 -14.39 -2.60
N MET A 281 -26.92 -13.70 -3.76
CA MET A 281 -27.94 -12.66 -3.97
C MET A 281 -29.37 -13.23 -4.02
N HIS A 282 -29.54 -14.47 -4.49
CA HIS A 282 -30.87 -15.14 -4.46
C HIS A 282 -31.29 -15.58 -3.06
N PHE A 283 -30.33 -15.73 -2.15
CA PHE A 283 -30.58 -16.15 -0.78
C PHE A 283 -31.00 -14.99 0.13
N LEU A 284 -30.57 -13.76 -0.19
CA LEU A 284 -30.87 -12.51 0.52
C LEU A 284 -32.19 -11.88 0.05
#